data_0366f3c7e2a9b6a12f8897d87ff1d8dd
#
_entry.id   0366f3c7e2a9b6a12f8897d87ff1d8dd
#
_cell.length_a   1.000
_cell.length_b   1.000
_cell.length_c   1.000
_cell.angle_alpha   90.00
_cell.angle_beta   90.00
_cell.angle_gamma   90.00
#
_symmetry.space_group_name_H-M   'P 1'
#
loop_
_entity.id
_entity.type
_entity.pdbx_description
1 polymer ?
#
loop_
_entity_poly.entity_id
_entity_poly.type
_entity_poly.pdbx_seq_one_letter_code
_entity_poly.pdbx_strand_id
1 'polypeptide(L)'
;MYNKASLKAEEFICHEEIEETLAYAEANKDNLALIDEIIAKAKLRKGLTHREASVLLACENEEKIQEVYDLAEQIKKDFYGNRIVMFAPLYLSNYCINGCVYCPYHGKNKHIARKKLTQDEVRQEVTALQDMGHKRLAIEAGEDPVNNPIEYILECIKTIYSIKHKNGAIRRVNVNIAATTVENYRKLKEAGIGTYILFQETYHKESYEKLHPTGPKHDYAYHTEAMDRAMEGGIDDVGLGVLFGLELYKYEFAGLLMHAEHLEAVHGVGPHTISVPRIKRADDIDPDVFDNGISDDIFAKICACIRVAVPYTGMIISTRESQAVREKVIRLGVSQISGGSKTSVGGYDHPEPEDERSEQFDVSDTRTLDEVVHWLMDMGYIPSFCTACYREGRTGDRFMSLCKNQQILNCCHPNALMTLKEYLIDYASEDTRKIGEVLIAKEIEKVPNEKTREIAKRHLKEIEEGQRDFRF
;
A
#
# COMPACT_ATOMS: atom_id res chain seq x y z
N MET A 1 -2.18 -17.48 -25.01
CA MET A 1 -2.14 -16.24 -25.82
C MET A 1 -2.56 -15.08 -24.93
N TYR A 2 -1.80 -14.03 -24.89
CA TYR A 2 -2.06 -12.85 -24.05
C TYR A 2 -3.42 -12.18 -24.37
N ASN A 3 -4.22 -11.99 -23.34
CA ASN A 3 -5.50 -11.30 -23.44
C ASN A 3 -5.83 -10.59 -22.11
N LYS A 4 -5.52 -9.31 -22.04
CA LYS A 4 -5.75 -8.51 -20.84
C LYS A 4 -7.23 -8.40 -20.42
N ALA A 5 -8.18 -8.69 -21.29
CA ALA A 5 -9.62 -8.68 -20.98
C ALA A 5 -10.18 -10.06 -20.61
N SER A 6 -9.34 -11.09 -20.54
CA SER A 6 -9.75 -12.42 -20.09
C SER A 6 -9.88 -12.44 -18.56
N LEU A 7 -10.80 -13.26 -18.04
CA LEU A 7 -10.93 -13.55 -16.60
C LEU A 7 -10.09 -14.76 -16.14
N LYS A 8 -9.28 -15.33 -17.03
CA LYS A 8 -8.40 -16.46 -16.71
C LYS A 8 -7.00 -15.96 -16.43
N ALA A 9 -6.48 -16.27 -15.26
CA ALA A 9 -5.16 -15.85 -14.80
C ALA A 9 -4.05 -16.03 -15.85
N GLU A 10 -3.93 -17.20 -16.45
CA GLU A 10 -2.87 -17.55 -17.43
C GLU A 10 -3.03 -16.85 -18.79
N GLU A 11 -4.16 -16.19 -19.04
CA GLU A 11 -4.38 -15.43 -20.28
C GLU A 11 -4.05 -13.94 -20.07
N PHE A 12 -4.36 -13.36 -18.92
CA PHE A 12 -4.00 -11.97 -18.64
C PHE A 12 -2.62 -11.81 -17.98
N ILE A 13 -2.11 -12.85 -17.31
CA ILE A 13 -0.71 -13.01 -16.92
C ILE A 13 -0.10 -14.11 -17.78
N CYS A 14 0.15 -13.78 -19.04
CA CYS A 14 0.65 -14.75 -20.02
C CYS A 14 2.18 -14.83 -19.95
N HIS A 15 2.71 -16.01 -19.63
CA HIS A 15 4.15 -16.22 -19.48
C HIS A 15 4.92 -15.83 -20.75
N GLU A 16 4.45 -16.26 -21.92
CA GLU A 16 5.09 -15.98 -23.20
C GLU A 16 5.14 -14.48 -23.48
N GLU A 17 4.07 -13.72 -23.14
CA GLU A 17 4.07 -12.25 -23.27
C GLU A 17 5.09 -11.60 -22.36
N ILE A 18 5.26 -12.10 -21.12
CA ILE A 18 6.28 -11.58 -20.21
C ILE A 18 7.67 -11.85 -20.77
N GLU A 19 7.97 -13.07 -21.22
CA GLU A 19 9.26 -13.44 -21.80
C GLU A 19 9.58 -12.59 -23.06
N GLU A 20 8.61 -12.39 -23.94
CA GLU A 20 8.74 -11.50 -25.10
C GLU A 20 8.98 -10.05 -24.67
N THR A 21 8.32 -9.59 -23.62
CA THR A 21 8.49 -8.26 -23.03
C THR A 21 9.91 -8.07 -22.49
N LEU A 22 10.43 -9.06 -21.76
CA LEU A 22 11.80 -9.02 -21.23
C LEU A 22 12.85 -9.03 -22.36
N ALA A 23 12.66 -9.87 -23.36
CA ALA A 23 13.54 -9.92 -24.53
C ALA A 23 13.51 -8.60 -25.32
N TYR A 24 12.33 -8.01 -25.52
CA TYR A 24 12.15 -6.71 -26.14
C TYR A 24 12.84 -5.59 -25.34
N ALA A 25 12.65 -5.56 -24.05
CA ALA A 25 13.24 -4.56 -23.16
C ALA A 25 14.78 -4.65 -23.18
N GLU A 26 15.35 -5.84 -23.10
CA GLU A 26 16.79 -6.06 -23.16
C GLU A 26 17.38 -5.63 -24.51
N ALA A 27 16.71 -5.96 -25.62
CA ALA A 27 17.13 -5.55 -26.96
C ALA A 27 17.09 -4.03 -27.18
N ASN A 28 16.30 -3.29 -26.42
CA ASN A 28 16.09 -1.85 -26.56
C ASN A 28 16.62 -1.01 -25.38
N LYS A 29 17.32 -1.59 -24.42
CA LYS A 29 17.79 -0.88 -23.22
C LYS A 29 18.72 0.31 -23.52
N ASP A 30 19.41 0.29 -24.65
CA ASP A 30 20.31 1.33 -25.15
C ASP A 30 19.71 2.14 -26.31
N ASN A 31 18.47 1.89 -26.70
CA ASN A 31 17.78 2.60 -27.77
C ASN A 31 17.25 3.95 -27.26
N LEU A 32 18.12 4.96 -27.22
CA LEU A 32 17.80 6.27 -26.65
C LEU A 32 16.61 6.94 -27.33
N ALA A 33 16.45 6.77 -28.65
CA ALA A 33 15.32 7.34 -29.38
C ALA A 33 13.98 6.77 -28.91
N LEU A 34 13.89 5.44 -28.75
CA LEU A 34 12.70 4.79 -28.21
C LEU A 34 12.46 5.20 -26.76
N ILE A 35 13.50 5.28 -25.92
CA ILE A 35 13.40 5.71 -24.53
C ILE A 35 12.85 7.13 -24.45
N ASP A 36 13.31 8.05 -25.31
CA ASP A 36 12.79 9.42 -25.40
C ASP A 36 11.32 9.46 -25.78
N GLU A 37 10.88 8.64 -26.73
CA GLU A 37 9.46 8.50 -27.11
C GLU A 37 8.62 8.01 -25.93
N ILE A 38 9.10 6.99 -25.20
CA ILE A 38 8.39 6.45 -24.03
C ILE A 38 8.28 7.51 -22.91
N ILE A 39 9.38 8.23 -22.62
CA ILE A 39 9.38 9.31 -21.64
C ILE A 39 8.42 10.44 -22.07
N ALA A 40 8.41 10.82 -23.35
CA ALA A 40 7.49 11.80 -23.87
C ALA A 40 6.01 11.36 -23.71
N LYS A 41 5.72 10.08 -23.93
CA LYS A 41 4.40 9.50 -23.68
C LYS A 41 4.05 9.52 -22.18
N ALA A 42 4.99 9.17 -21.30
CA ALA A 42 4.78 9.21 -19.84
C ALA A 42 4.46 10.64 -19.34
N LYS A 43 5.07 11.67 -19.95
CA LYS A 43 4.77 13.10 -19.67
C LYS A 43 3.30 13.46 -19.91
N LEU A 44 2.56 12.70 -20.71
CA LEU A 44 1.11 12.88 -20.90
C LEU A 44 0.26 12.38 -19.74
N ARG A 45 0.86 11.66 -18.77
CA ARG A 45 0.21 11.12 -17.55
C ARG A 45 -0.96 10.16 -17.81
N LYS A 46 -0.92 9.46 -18.93
CA LYS A 46 -1.94 8.48 -19.33
C LYS A 46 -1.53 7.03 -19.04
N GLY A 47 -0.32 6.84 -18.47
CA GLY A 47 0.26 5.54 -18.21
C GLY A 47 1.09 5.01 -19.38
N LEU A 48 1.80 3.93 -19.10
CA LEU A 48 2.61 3.16 -20.07
C LEU A 48 2.15 1.72 -20.06
N THR A 49 2.34 1.02 -21.17
CA THR A 49 2.19 -0.44 -21.23
C THR A 49 3.32 -1.14 -20.49
N HIS A 50 3.09 -2.40 -20.10
CA HIS A 50 4.11 -3.23 -19.48
C HIS A 50 5.37 -3.33 -20.33
N ARG A 51 5.27 -3.41 -21.67
CA ARG A 51 6.42 -3.43 -22.61
C ARG A 51 7.22 -2.11 -22.57
N GLU A 52 6.54 -0.97 -22.67
CA GLU A 52 7.18 0.35 -22.61
C GLU A 52 7.87 0.60 -21.26
N ALA A 53 7.19 0.31 -20.17
CA ALA A 53 7.74 0.47 -18.84
C ALA A 53 8.93 -0.47 -18.57
N SER A 54 8.91 -1.69 -19.12
CA SER A 54 10.02 -2.64 -19.04
C SER A 54 11.28 -2.15 -19.78
N VAL A 55 11.13 -1.42 -20.88
CA VAL A 55 12.27 -0.75 -21.55
C VAL A 55 12.89 0.30 -20.63
N LEU A 56 12.09 1.13 -19.93
CA LEU A 56 12.60 2.09 -18.96
C LEU A 56 13.32 1.40 -17.80
N LEU A 57 12.77 0.29 -17.32
CA LEU A 57 13.39 -0.49 -16.25
C LEU A 57 14.71 -1.13 -16.70
N ALA A 58 14.82 -1.56 -17.94
CA ALA A 58 16.04 -2.16 -18.49
C ALA A 58 17.13 -1.12 -18.84
N CYS A 59 16.77 0.14 -19.08
CA CYS A 59 17.69 1.22 -19.45
C CYS A 59 18.83 1.37 -18.42
N GLU A 60 20.08 1.44 -18.91
CA GLU A 60 21.28 1.63 -18.08
C GLU A 60 21.91 3.03 -18.24
N ASN A 61 21.35 3.88 -19.11
CA ASN A 61 21.83 5.24 -19.30
C ASN A 61 21.44 6.13 -18.11
N GLU A 62 22.44 6.63 -17.38
CA GLU A 62 22.24 7.41 -16.13
C GLU A 62 21.42 8.68 -16.35
N GLU A 63 21.62 9.39 -17.47
CA GLU A 63 20.86 10.62 -17.79
C GLU A 63 19.36 10.30 -17.98
N LYS A 64 19.06 9.19 -18.65
CA LYS A 64 17.68 8.75 -18.87
C LYS A 64 17.04 8.21 -17.59
N ILE A 65 17.78 7.52 -16.75
CA ILE A 65 17.31 7.09 -15.43
C ILE A 65 16.97 8.31 -14.59
N GLN A 66 17.81 9.34 -14.57
CA GLN A 66 17.54 10.57 -13.85
C GLN A 66 16.31 11.30 -14.40
N GLU A 67 16.13 11.35 -15.73
CA GLU A 67 14.94 11.92 -16.36
C GLU A 67 13.64 11.19 -15.92
N VAL A 68 13.69 9.85 -15.82
CA VAL A 68 12.57 9.05 -15.30
C VAL A 68 12.31 9.35 -13.83
N TYR A 69 13.35 9.54 -13.02
CA TYR A 69 13.21 9.89 -11.60
C TYR A 69 12.55 11.26 -11.41
N ASP A 70 13.02 12.26 -12.15
CA ASP A 70 12.46 13.61 -12.11
C ASP A 70 10.99 13.62 -12.55
N LEU A 71 10.67 12.82 -13.59
CA LEU A 71 9.31 12.65 -14.06
C LEU A 71 8.42 11.94 -13.03
N ALA A 72 8.92 10.90 -12.37
CA ALA A 72 8.19 10.18 -11.32
C ALA A 72 7.87 11.10 -10.14
N GLU A 73 8.83 11.92 -9.70
CA GLU A 73 8.64 12.94 -8.67
C GLU A 73 7.57 13.96 -9.09
N GLN A 74 7.64 14.44 -10.33
CA GLN A 74 6.66 15.40 -10.86
C GLN A 74 5.26 14.80 -10.96
N ILE A 75 5.11 13.58 -11.46
CA ILE A 75 3.84 12.87 -11.54
C ILE A 75 3.22 12.71 -10.15
N LYS A 76 4.03 12.30 -9.15
CA LYS A 76 3.55 12.22 -7.77
C LYS A 76 3.02 13.57 -7.27
N LYS A 77 3.75 14.66 -7.52
CA LYS A 77 3.33 16.02 -7.13
C LYS A 77 2.02 16.40 -7.82
N ASP A 78 1.86 16.07 -9.08
CA ASP A 78 0.66 16.41 -9.85
C ASP A 78 -0.61 15.69 -9.34
N PHE A 79 -0.49 14.42 -8.93
CA PHE A 79 -1.64 13.62 -8.47
C PHE A 79 -1.86 13.67 -6.97
N TYR A 80 -0.79 13.70 -6.19
CA TYR A 80 -0.85 13.55 -4.74
C TYR A 80 -0.38 14.80 -3.97
N GLY A 81 0.25 15.76 -4.64
CA GLY A 81 0.92 16.89 -3.97
C GLY A 81 2.02 16.39 -3.03
N ASN A 82 2.21 17.09 -1.93
CA ASN A 82 3.18 16.72 -0.90
C ASN A 82 2.59 15.82 0.21
N ARG A 83 1.41 15.22 -0.02
CA ARG A 83 0.76 14.38 0.99
C ARG A 83 1.35 12.98 1.05
N ILE A 84 1.55 12.49 2.26
CA ILE A 84 1.88 11.10 2.53
C ILE A 84 0.81 10.54 3.47
N VAL A 85 0.09 9.53 2.99
CA VAL A 85 -0.98 8.89 3.78
C VAL A 85 -0.36 7.95 4.82
N MET A 86 -0.80 8.10 6.06
CA MET A 86 -0.34 7.32 7.21
C MET A 86 -1.30 6.20 7.54
N PHE A 87 -0.77 5.02 7.86
CA PHE A 87 -1.53 3.87 8.38
C PHE A 87 -0.68 3.03 9.33
N ALA A 88 -1.31 2.09 10.03
CA ALA A 88 -0.63 1.02 10.75
C ALA A 88 -1.20 -0.34 10.37
N PRO A 89 -0.39 -1.40 10.31
CA PRO A 89 -0.90 -2.77 10.26
C PRO A 89 -1.48 -3.15 11.62
N LEU A 90 -2.46 -4.04 11.62
CA LEU A 90 -2.96 -4.72 12.81
C LEU A 90 -3.10 -6.20 12.52
N TYR A 91 -2.24 -7.00 13.13
CA TYR A 91 -2.23 -8.45 12.98
C TYR A 91 -3.25 -9.09 13.92
N LEU A 92 -4.30 -9.66 13.35
CA LEU A 92 -5.40 -10.29 14.10
C LEU A 92 -5.08 -11.73 14.50
N SER A 93 -4.33 -12.46 13.66
CA SER A 93 -3.99 -13.84 13.89
C SER A 93 -2.85 -14.31 12.99
N ASN A 94 -1.96 -15.14 13.53
CA ASN A 94 -0.91 -15.83 12.78
C ASN A 94 -1.19 -17.33 12.56
N TYR A 95 -2.40 -17.80 12.87
CA TYR A 95 -2.83 -19.14 12.46
C TYR A 95 -2.94 -19.20 10.94
N CYS A 96 -2.23 -20.14 10.31
CA CYS A 96 -2.23 -20.32 8.86
C CYS A 96 -2.02 -21.79 8.51
N ILE A 97 -2.75 -22.29 7.51
CA ILE A 97 -2.65 -23.67 7.01
C ILE A 97 -1.78 -23.80 5.77
N ASN A 98 -1.37 -22.67 5.17
CA ASN A 98 -0.52 -22.66 3.98
C ASN A 98 0.93 -23.04 4.31
N GLY A 99 1.64 -23.50 3.29
CA GLY A 99 3.05 -23.87 3.38
C GLY A 99 4.01 -22.88 2.72
N CYS A 100 3.67 -21.59 2.69
CA CYS A 100 4.48 -20.55 2.03
C CYS A 100 5.90 -20.50 2.58
N VAL A 101 6.91 -20.78 1.76
CA VAL A 101 8.31 -20.94 2.21
C VAL A 101 9.00 -19.62 2.59
N TYR A 102 8.36 -18.49 2.34
CA TYR A 102 8.85 -17.13 2.62
C TYR A 102 8.13 -16.44 3.79
N CYS A 103 7.18 -17.12 4.43
CA CYS A 103 6.34 -16.53 5.48
C CYS A 103 6.45 -17.32 6.77
N PRO A 104 6.82 -16.71 7.92
CA PRO A 104 6.95 -17.41 9.19
C PRO A 104 5.64 -18.00 9.70
N TYR A 105 4.49 -17.55 9.19
CA TYR A 105 3.16 -18.06 9.55
C TYR A 105 2.85 -19.43 8.92
N HIS A 106 3.71 -19.96 8.04
CA HIS A 106 3.45 -21.24 7.38
C HIS A 106 3.17 -22.37 8.38
N GLY A 107 2.25 -23.28 8.01
CA GLY A 107 1.73 -24.29 8.94
C GLY A 107 2.77 -25.28 9.52
N LYS A 108 3.95 -25.38 8.90
CA LYS A 108 5.05 -26.24 9.36
C LYS A 108 5.97 -25.57 10.39
N ASN A 109 5.95 -24.23 10.50
CA ASN A 109 6.73 -23.53 11.51
C ASN A 109 6.16 -23.80 12.91
N LYS A 110 6.94 -24.46 13.75
CA LYS A 110 6.58 -24.82 15.13
C LYS A 110 7.30 -23.95 16.17
N HIS A 111 8.15 -23.03 15.72
CA HIS A 111 8.90 -22.14 16.60
C HIS A 111 8.08 -20.90 16.96
N ILE A 112 7.27 -20.42 16.04
CA ILE A 112 6.43 -19.25 16.27
C ILE A 112 5.24 -19.58 17.18
N ALA A 113 5.03 -18.79 18.20
CA ALA A 113 3.84 -18.89 19.05
C ALA A 113 2.57 -18.52 18.25
N ARG A 114 1.60 -19.45 18.17
CA ARG A 114 0.33 -19.19 17.48
C ARG A 114 -0.60 -18.40 18.37
N LYS A 115 -1.04 -17.26 17.86
CA LYS A 115 -1.94 -16.35 18.57
C LYS A 115 -3.05 -15.87 17.63
N LYS A 116 -4.22 -15.66 18.21
CA LYS A 116 -5.39 -15.04 17.62
C LYS A 116 -5.98 -14.11 18.65
N LEU A 117 -6.22 -12.86 18.29
CA LEU A 117 -6.80 -11.88 19.20
C LEU A 117 -8.26 -12.22 19.53
N THR A 118 -8.59 -12.17 20.79
CA THR A 118 -9.96 -12.07 21.26
C THR A 118 -10.51 -10.67 20.95
N GLN A 119 -11.84 -10.48 21.03
CA GLN A 119 -12.43 -9.17 20.81
C GLN A 119 -11.98 -8.13 21.86
N ASP A 120 -11.66 -8.55 23.07
CA ASP A 120 -11.12 -7.67 24.12
C ASP A 120 -9.68 -7.27 23.81
N GLU A 121 -8.83 -8.19 23.32
CA GLU A 121 -7.48 -7.86 22.86
C GLU A 121 -7.52 -6.94 21.63
N VAL A 122 -8.45 -7.14 20.69
CA VAL A 122 -8.66 -6.20 19.58
C VAL A 122 -8.99 -4.79 20.10
N ARG A 123 -9.79 -4.69 21.18
CA ARG A 123 -10.07 -3.38 21.80
C ARG A 123 -8.82 -2.74 22.40
N GLN A 124 -7.99 -3.50 23.08
CA GLN A 124 -6.73 -3.04 23.69
C GLN A 124 -5.76 -2.54 22.60
N GLU A 125 -5.51 -3.34 21.57
CA GLU A 125 -4.65 -2.99 20.44
C GLU A 125 -5.13 -1.72 19.74
N VAL A 126 -6.42 -1.61 19.45
CA VAL A 126 -7.00 -0.44 18.79
C VAL A 126 -6.95 0.80 19.68
N THR A 127 -7.10 0.65 20.99
CA THR A 127 -6.95 1.76 21.94
C THR A 127 -5.50 2.27 21.94
N ALA A 128 -4.51 1.37 21.98
CA ALA A 128 -3.12 1.73 21.87
C ALA A 128 -2.80 2.45 20.55
N LEU A 129 -3.33 1.96 19.43
CA LEU A 129 -3.20 2.59 18.11
C LEU A 129 -3.85 3.98 18.03
N GLN A 130 -5.00 4.16 18.70
CA GLN A 130 -5.66 5.46 18.80
C GLN A 130 -4.88 6.43 19.70
N ASP A 131 -4.25 5.96 20.77
CA ASP A 131 -3.35 6.76 21.62
C ASP A 131 -2.09 7.23 20.86
N MET A 132 -1.62 6.46 19.87
CA MET A 132 -0.59 6.90 18.94
C MET A 132 -1.07 7.95 17.92
N GLY A 133 -2.38 8.06 17.69
CA GLY A 133 -2.98 8.99 16.74
C GLY A 133 -3.41 8.37 15.40
N HIS A 134 -3.31 7.06 15.22
CA HIS A 134 -3.75 6.39 14.00
C HIS A 134 -5.26 6.50 13.78
N LYS A 135 -5.67 6.67 12.52
CA LYS A 135 -7.07 6.74 12.07
C LYS A 135 -7.37 5.75 10.93
N ARG A 136 -6.33 5.06 10.42
CA ARG A 136 -6.42 4.08 9.33
C ARG A 136 -5.60 2.85 9.70
N LEU A 137 -6.20 1.68 9.56
CA LEU A 137 -5.53 0.39 9.76
C LEU A 137 -5.52 -0.44 8.48
N ALA A 138 -4.53 -1.33 8.37
CA ALA A 138 -4.53 -2.48 7.49
C ALA A 138 -4.57 -3.73 8.38
N ILE A 139 -5.66 -4.47 8.38
CA ILE A 139 -5.76 -5.70 9.17
C ILE A 139 -5.17 -6.88 8.40
N GLU A 140 -4.43 -7.71 9.12
CA GLU A 140 -3.69 -8.84 8.60
C GLU A 140 -4.10 -10.11 9.34
N ALA A 141 -4.31 -11.22 8.61
CA ALA A 141 -4.56 -12.53 9.21
C ALA A 141 -4.06 -13.65 8.31
N GLY A 142 -3.51 -14.69 8.90
CA GLY A 142 -3.20 -15.92 8.18
C GLY A 142 -4.46 -16.64 7.69
N GLU A 143 -4.30 -17.48 6.67
CA GLU A 143 -5.40 -18.26 6.11
C GLU A 143 -5.64 -19.53 6.92
N ASP A 144 -6.70 -19.55 7.68
CA ASP A 144 -7.14 -20.70 8.46
C ASP A 144 -8.66 -20.68 8.61
N PRO A 145 -9.40 -21.52 7.88
CA PRO A 145 -10.87 -21.52 7.90
C PRO A 145 -11.49 -21.85 9.28
N VAL A 146 -10.72 -22.51 10.16
CA VAL A 146 -11.17 -22.88 11.50
C VAL A 146 -10.88 -21.76 12.50
N ASN A 147 -9.66 -21.22 12.49
CA ASN A 147 -9.27 -20.20 13.43
C ASN A 147 -9.64 -18.79 12.98
N ASN A 148 -9.59 -18.51 11.68
CA ASN A 148 -9.82 -17.20 11.08
C ASN A 148 -10.96 -17.21 10.05
N PRO A 149 -12.16 -17.77 10.37
CA PRO A 149 -13.29 -17.73 9.44
C PRO A 149 -13.66 -16.28 9.13
N ILE A 150 -14.34 -16.07 8.01
CA ILE A 150 -14.72 -14.71 7.59
C ILE A 150 -15.54 -13.97 8.66
N GLU A 151 -16.36 -14.67 9.42
CA GLU A 151 -17.18 -14.14 10.50
C GLU A 151 -16.31 -13.51 11.61
N TYR A 152 -15.16 -14.11 11.92
CA TYR A 152 -14.18 -13.53 12.86
C TYR A 152 -13.61 -12.21 12.35
N ILE A 153 -13.22 -12.16 11.08
CA ILE A 153 -12.72 -10.95 10.45
C ILE A 153 -13.78 -9.84 10.48
N LEU A 154 -15.01 -10.16 10.13
CA LEU A 154 -16.14 -9.22 10.17
C LEU A 154 -16.43 -8.71 11.57
N GLU A 155 -16.37 -9.57 12.57
CA GLU A 155 -16.53 -9.20 13.97
C GLU A 155 -15.41 -8.25 14.43
N CYS A 156 -14.16 -8.54 14.06
CA CYS A 156 -13.03 -7.65 14.36
C CYS A 156 -13.22 -6.27 13.71
N ILE A 157 -13.64 -6.19 12.44
CA ILE A 157 -13.93 -4.92 11.75
C ILE A 157 -15.01 -4.13 12.51
N LYS A 158 -16.09 -4.79 12.90
CA LYS A 158 -17.17 -4.17 13.69
C LYS A 158 -16.66 -3.65 15.03
N THR A 159 -15.86 -4.44 15.74
CA THR A 159 -15.22 -4.06 16.99
C THR A 159 -14.33 -2.83 16.80
N ILE A 160 -13.43 -2.85 15.81
CA ILE A 160 -12.52 -1.73 15.50
C ILE A 160 -13.30 -0.44 15.28
N TYR A 161 -14.34 -0.43 14.46
CA TYR A 161 -15.15 0.76 14.19
C TYR A 161 -15.98 1.24 15.38
N SER A 162 -16.28 0.37 16.35
CA SER A 162 -17.06 0.71 17.53
C SER A 162 -16.27 1.50 18.57
N ILE A 163 -14.94 1.46 18.52
CA ILE A 163 -14.08 2.02 19.57
C ILE A 163 -13.88 3.52 19.33
N LYS A 164 -14.21 4.30 20.35
CA LYS A 164 -13.90 5.72 20.44
C LYS A 164 -13.14 5.93 21.75
N HIS A 165 -11.90 6.33 21.66
CA HIS A 165 -11.05 6.57 22.81
C HIS A 165 -10.49 8.00 22.76
N LYS A 166 -10.80 8.84 23.76
CA LYS A 166 -10.48 10.27 23.77
C LYS A 166 -11.00 10.95 22.48
N ASN A 167 -10.11 11.60 21.72
CA ASN A 167 -10.42 12.18 20.41
C ASN A 167 -10.12 11.21 19.25
N GLY A 168 -9.73 9.95 19.57
CA GLY A 168 -9.39 8.91 18.61
C GLY A 168 -10.60 8.15 18.10
N ALA A 169 -10.55 7.75 16.84
CA ALA A 169 -11.40 6.75 16.23
C ALA A 169 -10.70 6.20 14.99
N ILE A 170 -10.77 4.90 14.80
CA ILE A 170 -10.38 4.32 13.51
C ILE A 170 -11.51 4.61 12.52
N ARG A 171 -11.18 5.28 11.45
CA ARG A 171 -12.16 5.76 10.45
C ARG A 171 -12.04 4.98 9.13
N ARG A 172 -11.03 4.10 9.01
CA ARG A 172 -10.78 3.28 7.83
C ARG A 172 -10.03 2.01 8.17
N VAL A 173 -10.55 0.87 7.69
CA VAL A 173 -9.91 -0.44 7.79
C VAL A 173 -9.71 -0.99 6.38
N ASN A 174 -8.47 -1.13 5.95
CA ASN A 174 -8.09 -1.93 4.79
C ASN A 174 -7.92 -3.38 5.23
N VAL A 175 -8.10 -4.32 4.31
CA VAL A 175 -8.09 -5.75 4.64
C VAL A 175 -7.08 -6.46 3.74
N ASN A 176 -6.14 -7.15 4.37
CA ASN A 176 -5.18 -8.04 3.72
C ASN A 176 -5.35 -9.45 4.30
N ILE A 177 -6.22 -10.22 3.69
CA ILE A 177 -6.47 -11.64 3.98
C ILE A 177 -6.37 -12.42 2.69
N ALA A 178 -6.21 -13.75 2.79
CA ALA A 178 -6.13 -14.64 1.64
C ALA A 178 -7.33 -14.48 0.68
N ALA A 179 -7.10 -14.88 -0.58
CA ALA A 179 -8.15 -14.92 -1.61
C ALA A 179 -9.38 -15.69 -1.12
N THR A 180 -10.57 -15.16 -1.38
CA THR A 180 -11.83 -15.75 -0.91
C THR A 180 -12.92 -15.70 -1.98
N THR A 181 -14.14 -16.02 -1.61
CA THR A 181 -15.30 -16.08 -2.50
C THR A 181 -15.93 -14.71 -2.74
N VAL A 182 -16.65 -14.55 -3.84
CA VAL A 182 -17.44 -13.34 -4.15
C VAL A 182 -18.39 -12.98 -3.00
N GLU A 183 -19.03 -14.00 -2.39
CA GLU A 183 -19.92 -13.77 -1.25
C GLU A 183 -19.19 -13.19 -0.03
N ASN A 184 -18.01 -13.71 0.31
CA ASN A 184 -17.21 -13.16 1.40
C ASN A 184 -16.73 -11.74 1.09
N TYR A 185 -16.34 -11.44 -0.14
CA TYR A 185 -16.03 -10.08 -0.56
C TYR A 185 -17.23 -9.12 -0.42
N ARG A 186 -18.45 -9.61 -0.71
CA ARG A 186 -19.69 -8.83 -0.49
C ARG A 186 -19.90 -8.53 0.98
N LYS A 187 -19.70 -9.52 1.86
CA LYS A 187 -19.76 -9.31 3.32
C LYS A 187 -18.73 -8.28 3.80
N LEU A 188 -17.50 -8.33 3.27
CA LEU A 188 -16.46 -7.34 3.58
C LEU A 188 -16.85 -5.93 3.10
N LYS A 189 -17.43 -5.81 1.91
CA LYS A 189 -17.97 -4.54 1.41
C LYS A 189 -19.07 -3.99 2.33
N GLU A 190 -20.00 -4.81 2.75
CA GLU A 190 -21.09 -4.46 3.70
C GLU A 190 -20.55 -4.05 5.08
N ALA A 191 -19.44 -4.66 5.53
CA ALA A 191 -18.75 -4.25 6.75
C ALA A 191 -18.05 -2.90 6.64
N GLY A 192 -18.01 -2.27 5.44
CA GLY A 192 -17.47 -0.95 5.22
C GLY A 192 -15.95 -0.90 5.16
N ILE A 193 -15.31 -1.95 4.61
CA ILE A 193 -13.87 -1.94 4.42
C ILE A 193 -13.43 -0.87 3.43
N GLY A 194 -12.14 -0.57 3.46
CA GLY A 194 -11.47 0.22 2.51
C GLY A 194 -11.04 -0.51 1.26
N THR A 195 -9.73 -0.57 1.11
CA THR A 195 -9.08 -1.32 0.06
C THR A 195 -8.95 -2.78 0.49
N TYR A 196 -9.33 -3.71 -0.38
CA TYR A 196 -8.90 -5.09 -0.27
C TYR A 196 -7.50 -5.20 -0.89
N ILE A 197 -6.55 -5.70 -0.13
CA ILE A 197 -5.15 -5.82 -0.54
C ILE A 197 -4.78 -7.29 -0.58
N LEU A 198 -4.18 -7.73 -1.67
CA LEU A 198 -3.60 -9.07 -1.76
C LEU A 198 -2.32 -9.00 -2.61
N PHE A 199 -1.23 -9.49 -2.05
CA PHE A 199 0.02 -9.59 -2.79
C PHE A 199 0.02 -10.88 -3.62
N GLN A 200 0.37 -10.74 -4.90
CA GLN A 200 0.58 -11.89 -5.79
C GLN A 200 1.77 -12.74 -5.34
N GLU A 201 2.69 -12.14 -4.63
CA GLU A 201 4.00 -12.65 -4.20
C GLU A 201 4.94 -12.82 -5.39
N THR A 202 4.61 -13.69 -6.35
CA THR A 202 5.26 -13.83 -7.65
C THR A 202 4.24 -14.08 -8.75
N TYR A 203 4.44 -13.51 -9.92
CA TYR A 203 3.65 -13.78 -11.14
C TYR A 203 4.14 -14.99 -11.92
N HIS A 204 5.36 -15.48 -11.64
CA HIS A 204 5.91 -16.67 -12.30
C HIS A 204 5.28 -17.93 -11.74
N LYS A 205 4.37 -18.55 -12.50
CA LYS A 205 3.52 -19.66 -12.04
C LYS A 205 4.30 -20.82 -11.45
N GLU A 206 5.37 -21.29 -12.13
CA GLU A 206 6.16 -22.41 -11.62
C GLU A 206 6.84 -22.10 -10.29
N SER A 207 7.36 -20.88 -10.14
CA SER A 207 7.95 -20.41 -8.88
C SER A 207 6.87 -20.23 -7.82
N TYR A 208 5.70 -19.71 -8.20
CA TYR A 208 4.56 -19.60 -7.29
C TYR A 208 4.16 -20.94 -6.67
N GLU A 209 4.01 -22.00 -7.50
CA GLU A 209 3.64 -23.33 -7.03
C GLU A 209 4.72 -23.95 -6.14
N LYS A 210 6.01 -23.70 -6.43
CA LYS A 210 7.14 -24.12 -5.58
C LYS A 210 7.20 -23.40 -4.24
N LEU A 211 6.89 -22.09 -4.25
CA LEU A 211 6.89 -21.23 -3.07
C LEU A 211 5.67 -21.47 -2.16
N HIS A 212 4.59 -22.05 -2.71
CA HIS A 212 3.35 -22.39 -2.00
C HIS A 212 3.06 -23.90 -2.08
N PRO A 213 3.93 -24.77 -1.54
CA PRO A 213 3.85 -26.23 -1.78
C PRO A 213 2.61 -26.91 -1.21
N THR A 214 1.91 -26.28 -0.26
CA THR A 214 0.73 -26.85 0.41
C THR A 214 -0.25 -25.75 0.84
N GLY A 215 -1.52 -26.15 0.96
CA GLY A 215 -2.60 -25.28 1.41
C GLY A 215 -3.37 -24.61 0.25
N PRO A 216 -4.47 -23.90 0.55
CA PRO A 216 -5.30 -23.25 -0.46
C PRO A 216 -4.56 -22.25 -1.35
N LYS A 217 -3.57 -21.55 -0.79
CA LYS A 217 -2.77 -20.56 -1.54
C LYS A 217 -1.92 -21.19 -2.65
N HIS A 218 -1.79 -22.53 -2.71
CA HIS A 218 -1.12 -23.24 -3.81
C HIS A 218 -1.81 -23.03 -5.17
N ASP A 219 -3.12 -22.78 -5.20
CA ASP A 219 -3.88 -22.55 -6.42
C ASP A 219 -3.56 -21.16 -7.00
N TYR A 220 -2.64 -21.14 -7.96
CA TYR A 220 -2.20 -19.93 -8.65
C TYR A 220 -3.35 -19.16 -9.30
N ALA A 221 -4.22 -19.87 -10.04
CA ALA A 221 -5.31 -19.23 -10.75
C ALA A 221 -6.31 -18.59 -9.78
N TYR A 222 -6.74 -19.35 -8.76
CA TYR A 222 -7.64 -18.84 -7.74
C TYR A 222 -7.09 -17.63 -7.02
N HIS A 223 -5.79 -17.63 -6.72
CA HIS A 223 -5.14 -16.49 -6.06
C HIS A 223 -5.04 -15.27 -7.00
N THR A 224 -4.58 -15.46 -8.23
CA THR A 224 -4.37 -14.38 -9.21
C THR A 224 -5.69 -13.69 -9.61
N GLU A 225 -6.79 -14.45 -9.69
CA GLU A 225 -8.14 -13.96 -10.03
C GLU A 225 -8.91 -13.38 -8.83
N ALA A 226 -8.25 -13.19 -7.67
CA ALA A 226 -8.91 -12.74 -6.45
C ALA A 226 -9.47 -11.32 -6.56
N MET A 227 -8.77 -10.43 -7.30
CA MET A 227 -9.21 -9.04 -7.47
C MET A 227 -10.50 -8.95 -8.29
N ASP A 228 -10.65 -9.78 -9.33
CA ASP A 228 -11.88 -9.87 -10.13
C ASP A 228 -13.06 -10.28 -9.24
N ARG A 229 -12.88 -11.32 -8.42
CA ARG A 229 -13.91 -11.75 -7.47
C ARG A 229 -14.22 -10.69 -6.41
N ALA A 230 -13.22 -9.93 -5.97
CA ALA A 230 -13.42 -8.85 -5.02
C ALA A 230 -14.27 -7.73 -5.63
N MET A 231 -13.98 -7.34 -6.86
CA MET A 231 -14.74 -6.31 -7.58
C MET A 231 -16.15 -6.80 -7.97
N GLU A 232 -16.32 -8.07 -8.33
CA GLU A 232 -17.64 -8.70 -8.48
C GLU A 232 -18.46 -8.70 -7.17
N GLY A 233 -17.78 -8.86 -6.03
CA GLY A 233 -18.36 -8.71 -4.69
C GLY A 233 -18.71 -7.27 -4.30
N GLY A 234 -18.40 -6.29 -5.16
CA GLY A 234 -18.72 -4.87 -4.97
C GLY A 234 -17.64 -4.07 -4.27
N ILE A 235 -16.43 -4.61 -4.10
CA ILE A 235 -15.30 -3.84 -3.58
C ILE A 235 -14.79 -2.91 -4.68
N ASP A 236 -14.83 -1.61 -4.46
CA ASP A 236 -14.45 -0.60 -5.45
C ASP A 236 -12.94 -0.38 -5.54
N ASP A 237 -12.22 -0.58 -4.44
CA ASP A 237 -10.80 -0.28 -4.33
C ASP A 237 -10.01 -1.55 -4.00
N VAL A 238 -9.18 -2.01 -4.94
CA VAL A 238 -8.29 -3.15 -4.78
C VAL A 238 -6.83 -2.72 -4.78
N GLY A 239 -5.97 -3.47 -4.07
CA GLY A 239 -4.55 -3.19 -3.95
C GLY A 239 -3.70 -4.38 -4.37
N LEU A 240 -2.85 -4.18 -5.36
CA LEU A 240 -1.88 -5.15 -5.84
C LEU A 240 -0.56 -5.07 -5.07
N GLY A 241 0.26 -6.10 -5.17
CA GLY A 241 1.63 -6.10 -4.68
C GLY A 241 2.41 -7.33 -5.15
N VAL A 242 3.72 -7.19 -5.12
CA VAL A 242 4.68 -8.27 -5.40
C VAL A 242 5.72 -8.28 -4.30
N LEU A 243 6.12 -9.45 -3.83
CA LEU A 243 7.21 -9.58 -2.86
C LEU A 243 8.53 -9.73 -3.63
N PHE A 244 9.17 -8.60 -3.92
CA PHE A 244 10.45 -8.57 -4.64
C PHE A 244 11.55 -9.31 -3.88
N GLY A 245 12.28 -10.14 -4.60
CA GLY A 245 13.35 -10.99 -4.08
C GLY A 245 13.02 -12.49 -4.09
N LEU A 246 11.78 -12.88 -4.38
CA LEU A 246 11.37 -14.28 -4.53
C LEU A 246 11.68 -14.82 -5.95
N GLU A 247 11.53 -13.99 -6.95
CA GLU A 247 11.75 -14.29 -8.37
C GLU A 247 12.40 -13.10 -9.06
N LEU A 248 12.78 -13.24 -10.35
CA LEU A 248 13.42 -12.19 -11.15
C LEU A 248 12.57 -10.92 -11.17
N TYR A 249 13.09 -9.83 -10.61
CA TYR A 249 12.36 -8.57 -10.46
C TYR A 249 11.80 -7.98 -11.78
N LYS A 250 12.49 -8.21 -12.92
CA LYS A 250 12.01 -7.79 -14.23
C LYS A 250 10.74 -8.53 -14.65
N TYR A 251 10.65 -9.83 -14.34
CA TYR A 251 9.46 -10.64 -14.57
C TYR A 251 8.30 -10.17 -13.71
N GLU A 252 8.55 -9.98 -12.43
CA GLU A 252 7.57 -9.49 -11.46
C GLU A 252 7.02 -8.11 -11.82
N PHE A 253 7.89 -7.22 -12.27
CA PHE A 253 7.51 -5.88 -12.71
C PHE A 253 6.57 -5.93 -13.92
N ALA A 254 6.89 -6.74 -14.94
CA ALA A 254 6.04 -6.90 -16.12
C ALA A 254 4.67 -7.51 -15.73
N GLY A 255 4.65 -8.59 -14.93
CA GLY A 255 3.43 -9.23 -14.46
C GLY A 255 2.55 -8.29 -13.63
N LEU A 256 3.15 -7.48 -12.76
CA LEU A 256 2.42 -6.47 -11.97
C LEU A 256 1.72 -5.43 -12.86
N LEU A 257 2.39 -4.96 -13.90
CA LEU A 257 1.80 -4.00 -14.84
C LEU A 257 0.73 -4.65 -15.72
N MET A 258 0.93 -5.90 -16.15
CA MET A 258 -0.11 -6.65 -16.88
C MET A 258 -1.37 -6.85 -16.03
N HIS A 259 -1.23 -7.10 -14.73
CA HIS A 259 -2.38 -7.19 -13.81
C HIS A 259 -3.09 -5.83 -13.65
N ALA A 260 -2.34 -4.73 -13.57
CA ALA A 260 -2.94 -3.39 -13.54
C ALA A 260 -3.68 -3.07 -14.85
N GLU A 261 -3.12 -3.43 -16.01
CA GLU A 261 -3.77 -3.29 -17.33
C GLU A 261 -5.03 -4.16 -17.45
N HIS A 262 -5.00 -5.37 -16.87
CA HIS A 262 -6.14 -6.27 -16.82
C HIS A 262 -7.31 -5.66 -16.05
N LEU A 263 -7.07 -5.17 -14.84
CA LEU A 263 -8.10 -4.53 -14.03
C LEU A 263 -8.73 -3.32 -14.75
N GLU A 264 -7.92 -2.49 -15.40
CA GLU A 264 -8.43 -1.37 -16.18
C GLU A 264 -9.23 -1.83 -17.41
N ALA A 265 -8.83 -2.92 -18.07
CA ALA A 265 -9.51 -3.44 -19.25
C ALA A 265 -10.86 -4.10 -18.92
N VAL A 266 -10.95 -4.82 -17.80
CA VAL A 266 -12.16 -5.58 -17.40
C VAL A 266 -13.12 -4.69 -16.59
N HIS A 267 -12.60 -3.93 -15.65
CA HIS A 267 -13.42 -3.20 -14.67
C HIS A 267 -13.48 -1.69 -14.94
N GLY A 268 -12.74 -1.19 -15.95
CA GLY A 268 -12.67 0.24 -16.26
C GLY A 268 -11.86 1.07 -15.27
N VAL A 269 -11.32 0.44 -14.22
CA VAL A 269 -10.53 1.09 -13.18
C VAL A 269 -9.35 0.21 -12.80
N GLY A 270 -8.15 0.78 -12.76
CA GLY A 270 -6.94 0.09 -12.34
C GLY A 270 -6.82 0.00 -10.79
N PRO A 271 -5.72 -0.54 -10.28
CA PRO A 271 -5.54 -0.74 -8.85
C PRO A 271 -5.53 0.60 -8.10
N HIS A 272 -6.26 0.67 -6.98
CA HIS A 272 -6.25 1.82 -6.08
C HIS A 272 -4.86 2.01 -5.45
N THR A 273 -4.20 0.90 -5.11
CA THR A 273 -2.84 0.91 -4.56
C THR A 273 -1.97 -0.18 -5.17
N ILE A 274 -0.67 0.10 -5.21
CA ILE A 274 0.39 -0.89 -5.49
C ILE A 274 1.37 -0.87 -4.32
N SER A 275 1.56 -2.01 -3.68
CA SER A 275 2.55 -2.22 -2.63
C SER A 275 3.83 -2.81 -3.23
N VAL A 276 4.97 -2.33 -2.75
CA VAL A 276 6.29 -2.75 -3.23
C VAL A 276 7.15 -3.31 -2.10
N PRO A 277 6.75 -4.42 -1.44
CA PRO A 277 7.56 -5.05 -0.42
C PRO A 277 8.76 -5.78 -1.03
N ARG A 278 9.89 -5.79 -0.30
CA ARG A 278 11.00 -6.73 -0.52
C ARG A 278 10.99 -7.79 0.55
N ILE A 279 11.47 -8.99 0.21
CA ILE A 279 11.62 -10.05 1.21
C ILE A 279 12.61 -9.60 2.29
N LYS A 280 12.29 -9.89 3.54
CA LYS A 280 13.12 -9.59 4.72
C LYS A 280 13.26 -10.84 5.56
N ARG A 281 14.29 -10.84 6.41
CA ARG A 281 14.49 -11.87 7.42
C ARG A 281 13.30 -11.92 8.38
N ALA A 282 12.94 -13.11 8.79
CA ALA A 282 11.95 -13.37 9.83
C ALA A 282 12.29 -14.70 10.53
N ASP A 283 11.48 -15.11 11.51
CA ASP A 283 11.63 -16.42 12.11
C ASP A 283 11.51 -17.54 11.06
N ASP A 284 12.46 -18.46 11.03
CA ASP A 284 12.57 -19.56 10.03
C ASP A 284 12.66 -19.09 8.56
N ILE A 285 12.91 -17.80 8.30
CA ILE A 285 13.03 -17.23 6.94
C ILE A 285 14.37 -16.56 6.74
N ASP A 286 15.18 -17.12 5.83
CA ASP A 286 16.40 -16.51 5.34
C ASP A 286 16.20 -15.99 3.91
N PRO A 287 16.20 -14.67 3.67
CA PRO A 287 15.99 -14.11 2.35
C PRO A 287 17.08 -14.49 1.35
N ASP A 288 18.27 -14.82 1.81
CA ASP A 288 19.43 -15.14 0.95
C ASP A 288 19.28 -16.48 0.21
N VAL A 289 18.31 -17.34 0.61
CA VAL A 289 18.06 -18.62 -0.08
C VAL A 289 17.31 -18.45 -1.42
N PHE A 290 16.77 -17.27 -1.71
CA PHE A 290 15.98 -17.05 -2.92
C PHE A 290 16.79 -16.55 -4.13
N ASP A 291 18.06 -16.17 -3.95
CA ASP A 291 19.01 -15.72 -5.00
C ASP A 291 18.53 -14.57 -5.91
N ASN A 292 17.42 -13.93 -5.57
CA ASN A 292 16.77 -12.85 -6.36
C ASN A 292 16.71 -11.52 -5.61
N GLY A 293 17.56 -11.33 -4.60
CA GLY A 293 17.67 -10.08 -3.85
C GLY A 293 17.99 -8.90 -4.76
N ILE A 294 17.36 -7.75 -4.50
CA ILE A 294 17.57 -6.52 -5.27
C ILE A 294 18.21 -5.43 -4.42
N SER A 295 19.12 -4.67 -5.03
CA SER A 295 19.75 -3.52 -4.39
C SER A 295 18.75 -2.37 -4.18
N ASP A 296 19.11 -1.42 -3.31
CA ASP A 296 18.32 -0.22 -3.06
C ASP A 296 18.17 0.65 -4.33
N ASP A 297 19.16 0.63 -5.25
CA ASP A 297 19.09 1.38 -6.50
C ASP A 297 18.12 0.74 -7.49
N ILE A 298 18.14 -0.59 -7.63
CA ILE A 298 17.15 -1.33 -8.43
C ILE A 298 15.76 -1.09 -7.86
N PHE A 299 15.61 -1.17 -6.54
CA PHE A 299 14.34 -0.94 -5.87
C PHE A 299 13.79 0.48 -6.13
N ALA A 300 14.65 1.50 -6.03
CA ALA A 300 14.28 2.88 -6.33
C ALA A 300 13.84 3.03 -7.80
N LYS A 301 14.54 2.39 -8.73
CA LYS A 301 14.19 2.40 -10.15
C LYS A 301 12.85 1.72 -10.43
N ILE A 302 12.57 0.58 -9.79
CA ILE A 302 11.26 -0.08 -9.84
C ILE A 302 10.16 0.89 -9.38
N CYS A 303 10.34 1.55 -8.24
CA CYS A 303 9.35 2.51 -7.73
C CYS A 303 9.09 3.66 -8.71
N ALA A 304 10.14 4.25 -9.29
CA ALA A 304 10.01 5.30 -10.29
C ALA A 304 9.29 4.81 -11.55
N CYS A 305 9.68 3.65 -12.08
CA CYS A 305 9.06 3.06 -13.27
C CYS A 305 7.58 2.71 -13.05
N ILE A 306 7.20 2.18 -11.87
CA ILE A 306 5.78 1.98 -11.51
C ILE A 306 5.03 3.31 -11.51
N ARG A 307 5.60 4.36 -10.90
CA ARG A 307 4.97 5.69 -10.86
C ARG A 307 4.70 6.26 -12.24
N VAL A 308 5.63 6.13 -13.18
CA VAL A 308 5.42 6.65 -14.55
C VAL A 308 4.49 5.76 -15.38
N ALA A 309 4.47 4.45 -15.10
CA ALA A 309 3.61 3.50 -15.80
C ALA A 309 2.15 3.55 -15.33
N VAL A 310 1.92 3.67 -14.01
CA VAL A 310 0.57 3.74 -13.41
C VAL A 310 0.46 5.04 -12.59
N PRO A 311 0.34 6.20 -13.26
CA PRO A 311 0.55 7.50 -12.63
C PRO A 311 -0.46 7.87 -11.55
N TYR A 312 -1.65 7.29 -11.58
CA TYR A 312 -2.76 7.60 -10.66
C TYR A 312 -2.82 6.69 -9.42
N THR A 313 -2.09 5.58 -9.39
CA THR A 313 -2.16 4.62 -8.28
C THR A 313 -1.50 5.13 -7.00
N GLY A 314 -2.04 4.78 -5.84
CA GLY A 314 -1.36 4.97 -4.56
C GLY A 314 -0.22 3.95 -4.42
N MET A 315 1.01 4.39 -4.14
CA MET A 315 2.12 3.46 -3.91
C MET A 315 2.43 3.37 -2.42
N ILE A 316 2.56 2.14 -1.94
CA ILE A 316 2.70 1.82 -0.52
C ILE A 316 4.08 1.23 -0.24
N ILE A 317 4.74 1.74 0.81
CA ILE A 317 5.91 1.12 1.43
C ILE A 317 5.72 1.00 2.94
N SER A 318 6.16 -0.10 3.50
CA SER A 318 6.05 -0.37 4.93
C SER A 318 7.37 -0.12 5.68
N THR A 319 7.34 -0.35 6.99
CA THR A 319 8.51 -0.33 7.88
C THR A 319 9.50 -1.49 7.65
N ARG A 320 9.27 -2.35 6.63
CA ARG A 320 10.27 -3.31 6.13
C ARG A 320 11.55 -2.62 5.68
N GLU A 321 11.41 -1.41 5.12
CA GLU A 321 12.54 -0.67 4.57
C GLU A 321 13.09 0.32 5.59
N SER A 322 14.40 0.53 5.51
CA SER A 322 15.10 1.52 6.34
C SER A 322 14.64 2.95 6.05
N GLN A 323 14.90 3.85 6.99
CA GLN A 323 14.59 5.27 6.82
C GLN A 323 15.19 5.84 5.52
N ALA A 324 16.44 5.53 5.22
CA ALA A 324 17.14 6.04 4.04
C ALA A 324 16.48 5.58 2.72
N VAL A 325 16.10 4.31 2.63
CA VAL A 325 15.38 3.76 1.47
C VAL A 325 14.01 4.40 1.34
N ARG A 326 13.28 4.52 2.46
CA ARG A 326 11.94 5.15 2.47
C ARG A 326 12.01 6.59 2.00
N GLU A 327 13.01 7.37 2.45
CA GLU A 327 13.24 8.74 2.01
C GLU A 327 13.43 8.82 0.49
N LYS A 328 14.28 7.95 -0.08
CA LYS A 328 14.54 7.91 -1.52
C LYS A 328 13.28 7.61 -2.32
N VAL A 329 12.53 6.56 -1.96
CA VAL A 329 11.37 6.12 -2.75
C VAL A 329 10.11 6.98 -2.53
N ILE A 330 9.98 7.68 -1.39
CA ILE A 330 8.95 8.70 -1.19
C ILE A 330 9.10 9.81 -2.23
N ARG A 331 10.31 10.23 -2.54
CA ARG A 331 10.56 11.22 -3.61
C ARG A 331 10.14 10.67 -4.98
N LEU A 332 10.44 9.40 -5.24
CA LEU A 332 10.25 8.76 -6.56
C LEU A 332 8.83 8.25 -6.84
N GLY A 333 7.90 8.37 -5.90
CA GLY A 333 6.52 7.95 -6.22
C GLY A 333 5.67 7.43 -5.08
N VAL A 334 6.28 6.94 -4.01
CA VAL A 334 5.52 6.43 -2.86
C VAL A 334 4.68 7.53 -2.23
N SER A 335 3.42 7.23 -1.94
CA SER A 335 2.43 8.18 -1.42
C SER A 335 1.75 7.73 -0.13
N GLN A 336 2.01 6.50 0.31
CA GLN A 336 1.45 5.94 1.54
C GLN A 336 2.52 5.16 2.29
N ILE A 337 2.62 5.35 3.60
CA ILE A 337 3.58 4.65 4.45
C ILE A 337 2.94 4.22 5.77
N SER A 338 3.45 3.12 6.32
CA SER A 338 3.16 2.77 7.72
C SER A 338 4.14 3.48 8.66
N GLY A 339 3.73 3.74 9.89
CA GLY A 339 4.57 4.37 10.92
C GLY A 339 4.25 3.84 12.30
N GLY A 340 5.27 3.69 13.16
CA GLY A 340 5.11 3.12 14.49
C GLY A 340 4.58 1.67 14.46
N SER A 341 4.95 0.90 13.43
CA SER A 341 4.36 -0.40 13.14
C SER A 341 4.86 -1.50 14.06
N LYS A 342 3.94 -2.41 14.43
CA LYS A 342 4.22 -3.73 14.99
C LYS A 342 3.72 -4.80 14.02
N THR A 343 4.49 -5.86 13.85
CA THR A 343 4.19 -6.95 12.90
C THR A 343 3.90 -8.28 13.61
N SER A 344 3.82 -8.24 14.93
CA SER A 344 3.35 -9.32 15.79
C SER A 344 1.87 -9.21 16.12
N VAL A 345 1.25 -10.33 16.48
CA VAL A 345 -0.15 -10.38 16.92
C VAL A 345 -0.25 -9.89 18.36
N GLY A 346 -0.87 -8.73 18.59
CA GLY A 346 -1.02 -8.13 19.93
C GLY A 346 0.19 -7.31 20.39
N GLY A 347 1.01 -6.80 19.45
CA GLY A 347 2.26 -6.13 19.76
C GLY A 347 2.15 -4.64 20.11
N TYR A 348 0.97 -4.02 20.04
CA TYR A 348 0.81 -2.60 20.37
C TYR A 348 0.53 -2.37 21.85
N ASP A 349 -0.33 -3.20 22.47
CA ASP A 349 -0.69 -3.06 23.88
C ASP A 349 0.28 -3.80 24.79
N HIS A 350 0.68 -5.01 24.37
CA HIS A 350 1.64 -5.84 25.12
C HIS A 350 2.81 -6.23 24.23
N PRO A 351 3.96 -5.51 24.34
CA PRO A 351 5.18 -5.94 23.65
C PRO A 351 5.53 -7.36 24.07
N GLU A 352 5.64 -8.27 23.12
CA GLU A 352 6.04 -9.66 23.40
C GLU A 352 7.42 -9.70 24.02
N PRO A 353 7.66 -10.60 25.01
CA PRO A 353 9.00 -10.94 25.44
C PRO A 353 9.85 -11.39 24.25
N GLU A 354 11.15 -11.10 24.26
CA GLU A 354 12.07 -11.49 23.18
C GLU A 354 12.03 -12.97 22.80
N ASP A 355 11.65 -13.83 23.74
CA ASP A 355 11.57 -15.29 23.57
C ASP A 355 10.26 -15.76 22.89
N GLU A 356 9.26 -14.90 22.72
CA GLU A 356 7.94 -15.23 22.15
C GLU A 356 7.66 -14.48 20.83
N ARG A 357 8.70 -14.20 20.04
CA ARG A 357 8.55 -13.46 18.80
C ARG A 357 7.56 -14.11 17.83
N SER A 358 6.56 -13.36 17.43
CA SER A 358 5.54 -13.78 16.46
C SER A 358 5.45 -12.82 15.26
N GLU A 359 6.51 -12.04 15.03
CA GLU A 359 6.58 -11.05 13.96
C GLU A 359 6.56 -11.71 12.58
N GLN A 360 5.80 -11.13 11.66
CA GLN A 360 5.75 -11.62 10.29
C GLN A 360 7.06 -11.33 9.52
N PHE A 361 7.76 -10.27 9.88
CA PHE A 361 9.08 -9.88 9.35
C PHE A 361 9.76 -8.90 10.29
N ASP A 362 11.09 -8.84 10.19
CA ASP A 362 11.89 -7.88 10.95
C ASP A 362 11.61 -6.45 10.47
N VAL A 363 11.26 -5.58 11.40
CA VAL A 363 11.00 -4.16 11.14
C VAL A 363 12.32 -3.41 11.07
N SER A 364 12.62 -2.79 9.92
CA SER A 364 13.85 -2.01 9.72
C SER A 364 13.71 -0.55 10.20
N ASP A 365 12.51 0.02 10.13
CA ASP A 365 12.22 1.37 10.64
C ASP A 365 11.37 1.27 11.92
N THR A 366 12.03 1.34 13.06
CA THR A 366 11.44 1.17 14.40
C THR A 366 10.98 2.47 15.06
N ARG A 367 11.05 3.60 14.34
CA ARG A 367 10.64 4.91 14.86
C ARG A 367 9.19 4.93 15.29
N THR A 368 8.90 5.71 16.32
CA THR A 368 7.53 6.02 16.73
C THR A 368 6.77 6.75 15.64
N LEU A 369 5.45 6.78 15.73
CA LEU A 369 4.63 7.55 14.77
C LEU A 369 4.99 9.04 14.79
N ASP A 370 5.24 9.63 15.97
CA ASP A 370 5.60 11.04 16.09
C ASP A 370 6.93 11.36 15.41
N GLU A 371 7.95 10.51 15.58
CA GLU A 371 9.23 10.67 14.89
C GLU A 371 9.08 10.56 13.36
N VAL A 372 8.21 9.67 12.87
CA VAL A 372 7.94 9.54 11.43
C VAL A 372 7.18 10.77 10.91
N VAL A 373 6.22 11.28 11.65
CA VAL A 373 5.46 12.49 11.30
C VAL A 373 6.41 13.70 11.25
N HIS A 374 7.26 13.85 12.26
CA HIS A 374 8.29 14.90 12.31
C HIS A 374 9.22 14.85 11.09
N TRP A 375 9.80 13.68 10.83
CA TRP A 375 10.69 13.44 9.70
C TRP A 375 10.06 13.78 8.34
N LEU A 376 8.79 13.42 8.13
CA LEU A 376 8.08 13.76 6.89
C LEU A 376 7.94 15.27 6.72
N MET A 377 7.64 15.99 7.81
CA MET A 377 7.49 17.45 7.77
C MET A 377 8.81 18.16 7.53
N ASP A 378 9.92 17.67 8.08
CA ASP A 378 11.27 18.15 7.78
C ASP A 378 11.64 18.02 6.30
N MET A 379 11.16 16.96 5.64
CA MET A 379 11.30 16.79 4.20
C MET A 379 10.31 17.63 3.37
N GLY A 380 9.43 18.41 4.00
CA GLY A 380 8.41 19.21 3.33
C GLY A 380 7.17 18.45 2.89
N TYR A 381 6.96 17.24 3.39
CA TYR A 381 5.73 16.45 3.14
C TYR A 381 4.69 16.72 4.23
N ILE A 382 3.43 16.49 3.87
CA ILE A 382 2.27 16.63 4.76
C ILE A 382 1.83 15.21 5.18
N PRO A 383 2.10 14.79 6.43
CA PRO A 383 1.51 13.56 6.97
C PRO A 383 -0.01 13.67 6.97
N SER A 384 -0.69 12.72 6.32
CA SER A 384 -2.14 12.75 6.14
C SER A 384 -2.81 11.57 6.81
N PHE A 385 -3.68 11.85 7.75
CA PHE A 385 -4.55 10.86 8.38
C PHE A 385 -5.97 10.87 7.77
N CYS A 386 -6.12 11.47 6.60
CA CYS A 386 -7.40 11.62 5.91
C CYS A 386 -8.00 10.27 5.51
N THR A 387 -9.30 10.11 5.77
CA THR A 387 -10.14 8.97 5.41
C THR A 387 -11.43 9.40 4.71
N ALA A 388 -11.48 10.64 4.18
CA ALA A 388 -12.70 11.25 3.68
C ALA A 388 -13.27 10.54 2.43
N CYS A 389 -12.41 10.14 1.49
CA CYS A 389 -12.88 9.62 0.19
C CYS A 389 -13.87 8.47 0.33
N TYR A 390 -13.58 7.52 1.19
CA TYR A 390 -14.46 6.38 1.43
C TYR A 390 -15.80 6.76 2.08
N ARG A 391 -15.78 7.74 2.99
CA ARG A 391 -16.96 8.20 3.72
C ARG A 391 -17.85 9.12 2.88
N GLU A 392 -17.28 9.75 1.84
CA GLU A 392 -17.97 10.64 0.89
C GLU A 392 -18.28 9.93 -0.44
N GLY A 393 -18.18 8.60 -0.51
CA GLY A 393 -18.46 7.81 -1.70
C GLY A 393 -17.54 8.12 -2.89
N ARG A 394 -16.32 8.59 -2.62
CA ARG A 394 -15.27 8.80 -3.62
C ARG A 394 -14.35 7.60 -3.65
N THR A 395 -14.81 6.50 -4.26
CA THR A 395 -14.12 5.22 -4.41
C THR A 395 -14.16 4.77 -5.86
N GLY A 396 -13.38 3.78 -6.25
CA GLY A 396 -13.35 3.19 -7.58
C GLY A 396 -13.17 4.24 -8.70
N ASP A 397 -13.97 4.15 -9.74
CA ASP A 397 -13.91 5.03 -10.91
C ASP A 397 -14.10 6.52 -10.54
N ARG A 398 -14.98 6.84 -9.60
CA ARG A 398 -15.17 8.22 -9.14
C ARG A 398 -13.90 8.80 -8.53
N PHE A 399 -13.19 8.04 -7.71
CA PHE A 399 -11.91 8.47 -7.14
C PHE A 399 -10.86 8.65 -8.25
N MET A 400 -10.72 7.65 -9.12
CA MET A 400 -9.73 7.67 -10.21
C MET A 400 -9.98 8.81 -11.19
N SER A 401 -11.24 9.12 -11.51
CA SER A 401 -11.60 10.26 -12.32
C SER A 401 -11.17 11.59 -11.69
N LEU A 402 -11.40 11.78 -10.38
CA LEU A 402 -10.96 12.97 -9.66
C LEU A 402 -9.42 13.07 -9.55
N CYS A 403 -8.72 11.94 -9.50
CA CYS A 403 -7.26 11.92 -9.57
C CYS A 403 -6.78 12.33 -10.97
N LYS A 404 -7.27 11.67 -12.01
CA LYS A 404 -6.86 11.91 -13.42
C LYS A 404 -7.07 13.38 -13.87
N ASN A 405 -8.09 14.06 -13.36
CA ASN A 405 -8.35 15.47 -13.65
C ASN A 405 -7.84 16.46 -12.60
N GLN A 406 -7.07 16.00 -11.61
CA GLN A 406 -6.47 16.77 -10.53
C GLN A 406 -7.45 17.48 -9.58
N GLN A 407 -8.75 17.31 -9.73
CA GLN A 407 -9.75 17.91 -8.83
C GLN A 407 -9.66 17.36 -7.40
N ILE A 408 -9.09 16.16 -7.24
CA ILE A 408 -8.87 15.55 -5.94
C ILE A 408 -8.02 16.45 -5.00
N LEU A 409 -7.17 17.31 -5.54
CA LEU A 409 -6.34 18.23 -4.75
C LEU A 409 -7.19 19.24 -3.95
N ASN A 410 -8.35 19.64 -4.47
CA ASN A 410 -9.26 20.54 -3.77
C ASN A 410 -9.93 19.91 -2.53
N CYS A 411 -9.94 18.59 -2.43
CA CYS A 411 -10.45 17.87 -1.26
C CYS A 411 -9.31 17.35 -0.39
N CYS A 412 -8.36 16.66 -1.02
CA CYS A 412 -7.32 15.92 -0.30
C CYS A 412 -6.28 16.81 0.36
N HIS A 413 -5.92 17.95 -0.25
CA HIS A 413 -4.92 18.84 0.34
C HIS A 413 -5.44 19.50 1.63
N PRO A 414 -6.61 20.17 1.64
CA PRO A 414 -7.15 20.71 2.89
C PRO A 414 -7.48 19.62 3.93
N ASN A 415 -7.98 18.45 3.51
CA ASN A 415 -8.22 17.33 4.42
C ASN A 415 -6.92 16.84 5.10
N ALA A 416 -5.80 16.80 4.37
CA ALA A 416 -4.51 16.44 4.96
C ALA A 416 -4.09 17.46 6.04
N LEU A 417 -4.23 18.76 5.77
CA LEU A 417 -3.88 19.81 6.74
C LEU A 417 -4.77 19.77 7.99
N MET A 418 -6.08 19.55 7.83
CA MET A 418 -7.00 19.43 8.95
C MET A 418 -6.70 18.19 9.80
N THR A 419 -6.45 17.04 9.20
CA THR A 419 -6.11 15.83 9.95
C THR A 419 -4.72 15.89 10.57
N LEU A 420 -3.76 16.58 9.95
CA LEU A 420 -2.48 16.88 10.57
C LEU A 420 -2.67 17.82 11.80
N LYS A 421 -3.49 18.86 11.70
CA LYS A 421 -3.79 19.75 12.82
C LYS A 421 -4.41 19.01 14.01
N GLU A 422 -5.36 18.07 13.74
CA GLU A 422 -5.90 17.18 14.78
C GLU A 422 -4.76 16.40 15.45
N TYR A 423 -3.85 15.82 14.66
CA TYR A 423 -2.71 15.05 15.17
C TYR A 423 -1.79 15.91 16.04
N LEU A 424 -1.43 17.10 15.57
CA LEU A 424 -0.53 18.02 16.29
C LEU A 424 -1.07 18.44 17.66
N ILE A 425 -2.39 18.60 17.78
CA ILE A 425 -3.02 19.01 19.04
C ILE A 425 -3.15 17.83 20.01
N ASP A 426 -3.55 16.66 19.49
CA ASP A 426 -3.99 15.55 20.33
C ASP A 426 -2.84 14.60 20.71
N TYR A 427 -1.77 14.50 19.88
CA TYR A 427 -0.79 13.41 19.98
C TYR A 427 0.67 13.83 19.87
N ALA A 428 0.97 14.93 19.18
CA ALA A 428 2.35 15.28 18.84
C ALA A 428 3.15 15.81 20.03
N SER A 429 4.45 15.54 20.02
CA SER A 429 5.42 16.22 20.87
C SER A 429 5.47 17.72 20.57
N GLU A 430 6.02 18.50 21.50
CA GLU A 430 6.12 19.96 21.36
C GLU A 430 6.92 20.36 20.10
N ASP A 431 8.01 19.65 19.80
CA ASP A 431 8.85 19.96 18.65
C ASP A 431 8.16 19.60 17.34
N THR A 432 7.52 18.45 17.26
CA THR A 432 6.69 18.03 16.11
C THR A 432 5.56 19.03 15.87
N ARG A 433 4.92 19.51 16.94
CA ARG A 433 3.85 20.49 16.86
C ARG A 433 4.35 21.83 16.30
N LYS A 434 5.48 22.34 16.75
CA LYS A 434 6.05 23.61 16.25
C LYS A 434 6.31 23.58 14.74
N ILE A 435 6.94 22.52 14.25
CA ILE A 435 7.22 22.35 12.81
C ILE A 435 5.92 22.21 12.02
N GLY A 436 4.97 21.44 12.53
CA GLY A 436 3.69 21.22 11.89
C GLY A 436 2.84 22.46 11.73
N GLU A 437 2.82 23.36 12.74
CA GLU A 437 2.09 24.62 12.65
C GLU A 437 2.67 25.53 11.54
N VAL A 438 4.00 25.59 11.42
CA VAL A 438 4.66 26.34 10.35
C VAL A 438 4.32 25.77 8.98
N LEU A 439 4.34 24.43 8.86
CA LEU A 439 3.99 23.75 7.61
C LEU A 439 2.53 24.02 7.22
N ILE A 440 1.59 23.90 8.15
CA ILE A 440 0.16 24.15 7.90
C ILE A 440 -0.06 25.58 7.44
N ALA A 441 0.55 26.56 8.12
CA ALA A 441 0.42 27.99 7.76
C ALA A 441 0.92 28.28 6.33
N LYS A 442 1.96 27.58 5.87
CA LYS A 442 2.50 27.71 4.52
C LYS A 442 1.63 26.98 3.48
N GLU A 443 1.21 25.76 3.80
CA GLU A 443 0.54 24.87 2.83
C GLU A 443 -0.94 25.22 2.64
N ILE A 444 -1.62 25.83 3.62
CA ILE A 444 -3.01 26.25 3.50
C ILE A 444 -3.21 27.27 2.35
N GLU A 445 -2.22 28.15 2.12
CA GLU A 445 -2.27 29.12 1.04
C GLU A 445 -2.16 28.50 -0.36
N LYS A 446 -1.72 27.24 -0.46
CA LYS A 446 -1.63 26.48 -1.72
C LYS A 446 -2.92 25.75 -2.10
N VAL A 447 -3.97 25.79 -1.27
CA VAL A 447 -5.26 25.22 -1.63
C VAL A 447 -5.81 25.98 -2.86
N PRO A 448 -6.04 25.31 -4.01
CA PRO A 448 -6.27 26.03 -5.26
C PRO A 448 -7.57 26.85 -5.25
N ASN A 449 -8.66 26.27 -4.73
CA ASN A 449 -9.96 26.93 -4.68
C ASN A 449 -10.04 27.87 -3.46
N GLU A 450 -10.25 29.16 -3.69
CA GLU A 450 -10.30 30.17 -2.64
C GLU A 450 -11.40 29.91 -1.61
N LYS A 451 -12.61 29.54 -2.05
CA LYS A 451 -13.72 29.24 -1.15
C LYS A 451 -13.39 28.03 -0.24
N THR A 452 -12.81 26.99 -0.83
CA THR A 452 -12.34 25.81 -0.07
C THR A 452 -11.27 26.20 0.92
N ARG A 453 -10.31 27.06 0.53
CA ARG A 453 -9.25 27.55 1.39
C ARG A 453 -9.79 28.31 2.61
N GLU A 454 -10.73 29.22 2.42
CA GLU A 454 -11.32 29.98 3.53
C GLU A 454 -12.14 29.08 4.49
N ILE A 455 -12.87 28.09 3.94
CA ILE A 455 -13.54 27.10 4.77
C ILE A 455 -12.53 26.27 5.57
N ALA A 456 -11.45 25.82 4.94
CA ALA A 456 -10.38 25.06 5.62
C ALA A 456 -9.71 25.88 6.73
N LYS A 457 -9.42 27.16 6.50
CA LYS A 457 -8.88 28.07 7.54
C LYS A 457 -9.82 28.18 8.74
N ARG A 458 -11.13 28.27 8.50
CA ARG A 458 -12.13 28.28 9.57
C ARG A 458 -12.11 26.95 10.34
N HIS A 459 -12.11 25.81 9.65
CA HIS A 459 -12.05 24.50 10.31
C HIS A 459 -10.76 24.28 11.11
N LEU A 460 -9.60 24.81 10.64
CA LEU A 460 -8.37 24.77 11.43
C LEU A 460 -8.51 25.47 12.79
N LYS A 461 -9.23 26.60 12.85
CA LYS A 461 -9.55 27.29 14.11
C LYS A 461 -10.53 26.50 14.98
N GLU A 462 -11.57 25.95 14.36
CA GLU A 462 -12.56 25.11 15.08
C GLU A 462 -11.90 23.83 15.65
N ILE A 463 -10.84 23.31 15.00
CA ILE A 463 -10.04 22.20 15.55
C ILE A 463 -9.26 22.65 16.78
N GLU A 464 -8.71 23.88 16.83
CA GLU A 464 -8.09 24.46 18.03
C GLU A 464 -9.09 24.60 19.18
N GLU A 465 -10.35 24.87 18.87
CA GLU A 465 -11.46 24.97 19.84
C GLU A 465 -12.01 23.59 20.26
N GLY A 466 -11.43 22.48 19.79
CA GLY A 466 -11.77 21.12 20.21
C GLY A 466 -12.66 20.33 19.25
N GLN A 467 -13.07 20.90 18.13
CA GLN A 467 -13.84 20.17 17.13
C GLN A 467 -12.92 19.21 16.33
N ARG A 468 -13.48 18.13 15.81
CA ARG A 468 -12.73 17.08 15.08
C ARG A 468 -13.54 16.57 13.92
N ASP A 469 -12.83 15.85 13.00
CA ASP A 469 -13.43 15.09 11.91
C ASP A 469 -14.05 15.93 10.78
N PHE A 470 -13.47 17.09 10.52
CA PHE A 470 -13.82 17.88 9.34
C PHE A 470 -13.34 17.21 8.05
N ARG A 471 -14.12 17.36 6.99
CA ARG A 471 -13.79 16.82 5.67
C ARG A 471 -14.50 17.54 4.55
N PHE A 472 -13.83 17.56 3.40
CA PHE A 472 -14.38 18.03 2.13
C PHE A 472 -14.77 16.85 1.24
#